data_ccfb4d68a8968948b2fd4a1976df8386
#
_entry.id   ccfb4d68a8968948b2fd4a1976df8386
#
_cell.length_a   1.000
_cell.length_b   1.000
_cell.length_c   1.000
_cell.angle_alpha   90.00
_cell.angle_beta   90.00
_cell.angle_gamma   90.00
#
_symmetry.space_group_name_H-M   'P 1'
#
loop_
_entity.id
_entity.type
_entity.pdbx_description
1 polymer ?
#
loop_
_entity_poly.entity_id
_entity_poly.type
_entity_poly.pdbx_seq_one_letter_code
_entity_poly.pdbx_strand_id
1 'polypeptide(L)'
;LSAFAIGSDTGGSVRGPAAFCGVFGLKTTVGLWPTDGVFPLSRTLDTIGPLTRSAADGAVVFAALSGQATVAPTPCHGLRLGKPAPHFFENLDEDVERCSTAMITALTEAGAEIIDVDVPEVAELSALFAPLSACELIAVLGRERFLAERDKMDPVVAGRAALGLETTADTYIRLLWRHRDLCRIMDERMKGLDGWITPTRNTVALPVTDYDTSEAGIKTASKTGLNTRPGNLFGFCGTSTPIHALGSDLPVGFQVMCPAGAEERVLAIARTLEDIVGVPTQPDVSAFL
;
A
#
# COMPACT_ATOMS: atom_id res chain seq x y z
N LEU A 1 6.90 -0.89 23.54
CA LEU A 1 6.72 0.05 22.43
C LEU A 1 8.03 0.12 21.65
N SER A 2 7.99 0.05 20.33
CA SER A 2 9.17 0.14 19.48
C SER A 2 9.25 1.49 18.74
N ALA A 3 10.45 1.92 18.35
CA ALA A 3 10.63 3.13 17.58
C ALA A 3 10.14 2.97 16.12
N PHE A 4 10.25 1.76 15.57
CA PHE A 4 9.74 1.37 14.27
C PHE A 4 9.44 -0.13 14.23
N ALA A 5 8.72 -0.57 13.23
CA ALA A 5 8.51 -1.97 12.89
C ALA A 5 8.87 -2.22 11.43
N ILE A 6 9.30 -3.44 11.12
CA ILE A 6 9.49 -3.89 9.73
C ILE A 6 8.35 -4.84 9.38
N GLY A 7 7.70 -4.58 8.26
CA GLY A 7 6.63 -5.41 7.72
C GLY A 7 6.91 -5.83 6.29
N SER A 8 6.10 -6.76 5.78
CA SER A 8 6.06 -7.11 4.35
C SER A 8 4.79 -6.56 3.70
N ASP A 9 4.89 -6.18 2.43
CA ASP A 9 3.76 -5.64 1.66
C ASP A 9 3.67 -6.37 0.30
N THR A 10 2.68 -7.24 0.19
CA THR A 10 2.37 -8.01 -1.03
C THR A 10 1.21 -7.39 -1.80
N GLY A 11 0.27 -6.78 -1.08
CA GLY A 11 -0.92 -6.14 -1.64
C GLY A 11 -1.42 -4.96 -0.79
N GLY A 12 -0.52 -4.38 0.02
CA GLY A 12 -0.81 -3.27 0.90
C GLY A 12 -0.59 -3.57 2.38
N SER A 13 0.11 -4.65 2.74
CA SER A 13 0.19 -5.11 4.13
C SER A 13 1.11 -4.27 5.04
N VAL A 14 1.87 -3.31 4.51
CA VAL A 14 2.51 -2.22 5.26
C VAL A 14 1.63 -0.98 5.22
N ARG A 15 1.26 -0.51 4.03
CA ARG A 15 0.52 0.74 3.82
C ARG A 15 -0.87 0.73 4.45
N GLY A 16 -1.58 -0.38 4.33
CA GLY A 16 -2.94 -0.50 4.86
C GLY A 16 -3.02 -0.47 6.38
N PRO A 17 -2.26 -1.30 7.11
CA PRO A 17 -2.16 -1.18 8.57
C PRO A 17 -1.66 0.19 9.02
N ALA A 18 -0.69 0.79 8.30
CA ALA A 18 -0.25 2.15 8.60
C ALA A 18 -1.41 3.15 8.54
N ALA A 19 -2.26 3.08 7.51
CA ALA A 19 -3.44 3.94 7.37
C ALA A 19 -4.44 3.74 8.52
N PHE A 20 -4.73 2.50 8.90
CA PHE A 20 -5.69 2.19 9.96
C PHE A 20 -5.17 2.49 11.37
N CYS A 21 -3.84 2.53 11.56
CA CYS A 21 -3.23 2.82 12.85
C CYS A 21 -2.77 4.29 13.00
N GLY A 22 -2.95 5.12 11.97
CA GLY A 22 -2.52 6.52 12.01
C GLY A 22 -1.01 6.70 12.08
N VAL A 23 -0.25 5.78 11.45
CA VAL A 23 1.21 5.80 11.39
C VAL A 23 1.68 5.87 9.93
N PHE A 24 2.95 6.21 9.73
CA PHE A 24 3.57 6.18 8.42
C PHE A 24 3.96 4.75 8.03
N GLY A 25 3.85 4.41 6.75
CA GLY A 25 4.31 3.14 6.19
C GLY A 25 4.94 3.33 4.81
N LEU A 26 6.10 2.70 4.59
CA LEU A 26 6.79 2.68 3.29
C LEU A 26 6.76 1.27 2.72
N LYS A 27 6.22 1.12 1.53
CA LYS A 27 6.42 -0.04 0.67
C LYS A 27 7.58 0.25 -0.28
N THR A 28 8.63 -0.54 -0.24
CA THR A 28 9.77 -0.40 -1.16
C THR A 28 9.49 -1.08 -2.51
N THR A 29 10.38 -0.89 -3.47
CA THR A 29 10.43 -1.65 -4.73
C THR A 29 10.73 -3.11 -4.45
N VAL A 30 10.14 -4.01 -5.23
CA VAL A 30 10.44 -5.45 -5.17
C VAL A 30 11.95 -5.67 -5.41
N GLY A 31 12.60 -6.38 -4.49
CA GLY A 31 14.03 -6.70 -4.59
C GLY A 31 14.97 -5.59 -4.12
N LEU A 32 14.49 -4.42 -3.66
CA LEU A 32 15.36 -3.39 -3.08
C LEU A 32 16.06 -3.92 -1.82
N TRP A 33 15.31 -4.52 -0.93
CA TRP A 33 15.85 -5.18 0.26
C TRP A 33 15.64 -6.70 0.19
N PRO A 34 16.59 -7.50 0.72
CA PRO A 34 16.46 -8.95 0.73
C PRO A 34 15.26 -9.38 1.57
N THR A 35 14.59 -10.44 1.13
CA THR A 35 13.47 -11.08 1.83
C THR A 35 13.87 -12.40 2.50
N ASP A 36 15.18 -12.64 2.66
CA ASP A 36 15.69 -13.84 3.33
C ASP A 36 15.24 -13.87 4.79
N GLY A 37 14.71 -14.99 5.22
CA GLY A 37 14.13 -15.14 6.57
C GLY A 37 12.71 -14.63 6.73
N VAL A 38 12.13 -14.00 5.71
CA VAL A 38 10.71 -13.60 5.68
C VAL A 38 9.88 -14.70 5.03
N PHE A 39 8.78 -15.11 5.66
CA PHE A 39 7.89 -16.11 5.05
C PHE A 39 7.27 -15.53 3.76
N PRO A 40 7.51 -16.15 2.59
CA PRO A 40 7.05 -15.59 1.33
C PRO A 40 5.56 -15.85 1.13
N LEU A 41 4.83 -14.81 0.72
CA LEU A 41 3.47 -14.92 0.22
C LEU A 41 3.47 -14.95 -1.31
N SER A 42 4.19 -14.02 -1.92
CA SER A 42 4.33 -13.92 -3.38
C SER A 42 5.70 -13.36 -3.73
N ARG A 43 6.59 -14.18 -4.27
CA ARG A 43 7.94 -13.74 -4.67
C ARG A 43 7.94 -12.65 -5.72
N THR A 44 6.86 -12.58 -6.51
CA THR A 44 6.67 -11.55 -7.54
C THR A 44 6.30 -10.19 -6.93
N LEU A 45 5.61 -10.17 -5.76
CA LEU A 45 5.01 -8.96 -5.22
C LEU A 45 5.53 -8.55 -3.84
N ASP A 46 6.16 -9.48 -3.09
CA ASP A 46 6.61 -9.22 -1.73
C ASP A 46 7.69 -8.14 -1.67
N THR A 47 7.48 -7.19 -0.78
CA THR A 47 8.47 -6.17 -0.43
C THR A 47 8.57 -6.03 1.08
N ILE A 48 9.69 -5.50 1.55
CA ILE A 48 9.91 -5.18 2.96
C ILE A 48 9.84 -3.66 3.13
N GLY A 49 9.22 -3.21 4.20
CA GLY A 49 9.13 -1.78 4.46
C GLY A 49 8.92 -1.43 5.93
N PRO A 50 9.37 -0.24 6.36
CA PRO A 50 9.20 0.22 7.72
C PRO A 50 7.79 0.80 7.95
N LEU A 51 7.31 0.62 9.20
CA LEU A 51 6.24 1.40 9.79
C LEU A 51 6.85 2.25 10.90
N THR A 52 6.58 3.54 10.86
CA THR A 52 7.12 4.53 11.81
C THR A 52 6.02 5.51 12.20
N ARG A 53 6.24 6.32 13.24
CA ARG A 53 5.27 7.31 13.65
C ARG A 53 5.12 8.44 12.63
N SER A 54 6.21 8.81 11.96
CA SER A 54 6.28 9.95 11.03
C SER A 54 6.96 9.56 9.73
N ALA A 55 6.73 10.33 8.66
CA ALA A 55 7.47 10.20 7.40
C ALA A 55 8.95 10.56 7.58
N ALA A 56 9.25 11.49 8.49
CA ALA A 56 10.61 11.85 8.86
C ALA A 56 11.37 10.66 9.48
N ASP A 57 10.75 9.94 10.43
CA ASP A 57 11.33 8.72 11.01
C ASP A 57 11.48 7.63 9.94
N GLY A 58 10.50 7.49 9.04
CA GLY A 58 10.55 6.56 7.91
C GLY A 58 11.75 6.81 6.99
N ALA A 59 12.03 8.08 6.71
CA ALA A 59 13.21 8.48 5.92
C ALA A 59 14.54 8.15 6.63
N VAL A 60 14.59 8.31 7.97
CA VAL A 60 15.77 7.92 8.76
C VAL A 60 15.98 6.41 8.73
N VAL A 61 14.92 5.62 8.94
CA VAL A 61 15.01 4.16 8.90
C VAL A 61 15.41 3.68 7.50
N PHE A 62 14.82 4.26 6.44
CA PHE A 62 15.18 3.95 5.06
C PHE A 62 16.66 4.23 4.77
N ALA A 63 17.15 5.42 5.16
CA ALA A 63 18.53 5.82 4.99
C ALA A 63 19.49 4.85 5.70
N ALA A 64 19.18 4.50 6.94
CA ALA A 64 20.00 3.59 7.74
C ALA A 64 20.09 2.18 7.14
N LEU A 65 18.96 1.63 6.65
CA LEU A 65 18.89 0.29 6.06
C LEU A 65 19.49 0.24 4.64
N SER A 66 19.44 1.34 3.91
CA SER A 66 19.97 1.43 2.53
C SER A 66 21.41 1.96 2.45
N GLY A 67 22.00 2.39 3.56
CA GLY A 67 23.33 2.99 3.58
C GLY A 67 23.40 4.34 2.86
N GLN A 68 22.29 5.08 2.87
CA GLN A 68 22.14 6.36 2.15
C GLN A 68 21.97 7.54 3.12
N ALA A 69 22.00 8.76 2.59
CA ALA A 69 21.64 9.94 3.37
C ALA A 69 20.12 10.05 3.57
N THR A 70 19.71 10.70 4.65
CA THR A 70 18.28 10.96 4.91
C THR A 70 17.70 11.92 3.87
N VAL A 71 16.52 11.57 3.35
CA VAL A 71 15.80 12.36 2.34
C VAL A 71 15.12 13.57 2.99
N ALA A 72 15.33 14.77 2.45
CA ALA A 72 14.62 15.99 2.85
C ALA A 72 13.23 16.09 2.18
N PRO A 73 12.27 16.84 2.75
CA PRO A 73 11.03 17.15 2.03
C PRO A 73 11.33 17.93 0.75
N THR A 74 10.49 17.76 -0.26
CA THR A 74 10.58 18.52 -1.51
C THR A 74 9.59 19.68 -1.49
N PRO A 75 9.89 20.85 -2.07
CA PRO A 75 8.91 21.94 -2.18
C PRO A 75 7.65 21.48 -2.93
N CYS A 76 6.47 21.87 -2.45
CA CYS A 76 5.21 21.64 -3.17
C CYS A 76 5.15 22.35 -4.51
N HIS A 77 5.68 23.59 -4.55
CA HIS A 77 5.65 24.41 -5.76
C HIS A 77 6.36 23.70 -6.92
N GLY A 78 5.63 23.47 -8.00
CA GLY A 78 6.13 22.82 -9.20
C GLY A 78 6.05 21.28 -9.17
N LEU A 79 5.61 20.64 -8.06
CA LEU A 79 5.31 19.21 -8.06
C LEU A 79 4.13 18.94 -9.00
N ARG A 80 4.29 17.91 -9.84
CA ARG A 80 3.26 17.42 -10.74
C ARG A 80 2.75 16.07 -10.25
N LEU A 81 1.61 16.10 -9.56
CA LEU A 81 1.06 14.93 -8.89
C LEU A 81 -0.13 14.38 -9.66
N GLY A 82 -0.02 13.13 -10.10
CA GLY A 82 -1.09 12.42 -10.78
C GLY A 82 -2.18 12.00 -9.78
N LYS A 83 -3.44 12.26 -10.12
CA LYS A 83 -4.63 11.78 -9.41
C LYS A 83 -5.29 10.70 -10.28
N PRO A 84 -5.04 9.40 -10.04
CA PRO A 84 -5.64 8.33 -10.84
C PRO A 84 -7.11 8.17 -10.46
N ALA A 85 -7.98 8.68 -11.32
CA ALA A 85 -9.42 8.65 -11.16
C ALA A 85 -10.06 7.76 -12.26
N PRO A 86 -11.31 7.26 -12.08
CA PRO A 86 -12.12 7.40 -10.87
C PRO A 86 -11.83 6.40 -9.76
N HIS A 87 -11.30 5.20 -10.08
CA HIS A 87 -11.23 4.00 -9.24
C HIS A 87 -10.79 4.24 -7.78
N PHE A 88 -9.71 5.01 -7.58
CA PHE A 88 -9.13 5.20 -6.25
C PHE A 88 -9.93 6.18 -5.38
N PHE A 89 -10.87 6.90 -5.98
CA PHE A 89 -11.70 7.92 -5.34
C PHE A 89 -13.20 7.55 -5.34
N GLU A 90 -13.54 6.32 -5.73
CA GLU A 90 -14.90 5.79 -5.68
C GLU A 90 -15.17 5.06 -4.36
N ASN A 91 -16.43 5.14 -3.90
CA ASN A 91 -16.90 4.43 -2.72
C ASN A 91 -16.06 4.70 -1.46
N LEU A 92 -15.62 5.94 -1.28
CA LEU A 92 -14.92 6.38 -0.08
C LEU A 92 -15.91 6.58 1.07
N ASP A 93 -15.49 6.26 2.30
CA ASP A 93 -16.18 6.72 3.50
C ASP A 93 -16.06 8.24 3.58
N GLU A 94 -17.05 8.90 4.20
CA GLU A 94 -17.12 10.36 4.35
C GLU A 94 -15.84 10.96 4.96
N ASP A 95 -15.26 10.31 5.96
CA ASP A 95 -14.02 10.75 6.59
C ASP A 95 -12.82 10.68 5.65
N VAL A 96 -12.73 9.59 4.88
CA VAL A 96 -11.65 9.39 3.89
C VAL A 96 -11.79 10.42 2.76
N GLU A 97 -13.00 10.64 2.26
CA GLU A 97 -13.29 11.63 1.21
C GLU A 97 -12.93 13.03 1.68
N ARG A 98 -13.42 13.42 2.88
CA ARG A 98 -13.16 14.73 3.47
C ARG A 98 -11.68 15.01 3.66
N CYS A 99 -10.95 14.09 4.31
CA CYS A 99 -9.51 14.24 4.56
C CYS A 99 -8.71 14.26 3.25
N SER A 100 -9.05 13.38 2.29
CA SER A 100 -8.36 13.32 0.99
C SER A 100 -8.59 14.58 0.16
N THR A 101 -9.81 15.11 0.16
CA THR A 101 -10.14 16.37 -0.52
C THR A 101 -9.39 17.53 0.11
N ALA A 102 -9.37 17.62 1.45
CA ALA A 102 -8.62 18.63 2.16
C ALA A 102 -7.10 18.56 1.86
N MET A 103 -6.53 17.34 1.78
CA MET A 103 -5.12 17.16 1.43
C MET A 103 -4.81 17.62 0.01
N ILE A 104 -5.65 17.26 -0.97
CA ILE A 104 -5.48 17.68 -2.36
C ILE A 104 -5.60 19.22 -2.47
N THR A 105 -6.54 19.84 -1.76
CA THR A 105 -6.70 21.29 -1.70
C THR A 105 -5.44 21.95 -1.14
N ALA A 106 -4.94 21.48 -0.01
CA ALA A 106 -3.73 22.02 0.62
C ALA A 106 -2.48 21.90 -0.28
N LEU A 107 -2.33 20.79 -1.00
CA LEU A 107 -1.25 20.60 -2.00
C LEU A 107 -1.36 21.62 -3.13
N THR A 108 -2.58 21.84 -3.65
CA THR A 108 -2.83 22.80 -4.72
C THR A 108 -2.53 24.24 -4.25
N GLU A 109 -2.99 24.62 -3.05
CA GLU A 109 -2.72 25.93 -2.44
C GLU A 109 -1.22 26.15 -2.19
N ALA A 110 -0.48 25.09 -1.88
CA ALA A 110 0.97 25.11 -1.73
C ALA A 110 1.73 25.11 -3.06
N GLY A 111 1.03 25.10 -4.20
CA GLY A 111 1.60 25.25 -5.54
C GLY A 111 1.90 23.96 -6.29
N ALA A 112 1.38 22.83 -5.86
CA ALA A 112 1.44 21.59 -6.65
C ALA A 112 0.39 21.61 -7.78
N GLU A 113 0.76 21.04 -8.94
CA GLU A 113 -0.15 20.77 -10.06
C GLU A 113 -0.77 19.39 -9.89
N ILE A 114 -2.09 19.31 -9.75
CA ILE A 114 -2.82 18.04 -9.67
C ILE A 114 -3.37 17.69 -11.04
N ILE A 115 -2.99 16.53 -11.55
CA ILE A 115 -3.26 16.08 -12.92
C ILE A 115 -4.11 14.81 -12.86
N ASP A 116 -5.32 14.86 -13.40
CA ASP A 116 -6.15 13.66 -13.51
C ASP A 116 -5.51 12.65 -14.49
N VAL A 117 -5.43 11.39 -14.06
CA VAL A 117 -4.83 10.29 -14.83
C VAL A 117 -5.85 9.18 -15.00
N ASP A 118 -6.13 8.81 -16.24
CA ASP A 118 -6.98 7.65 -16.53
C ASP A 118 -6.17 6.36 -16.44
N VAL A 119 -6.68 5.38 -15.67
CA VAL A 119 -6.02 4.08 -15.42
C VAL A 119 -7.03 2.94 -15.60
N PRO A 120 -7.51 2.68 -16.82
CA PRO A 120 -8.52 1.64 -17.07
C PRO A 120 -8.05 0.23 -16.68
N GLU A 121 -6.74 0.00 -16.61
CA GLU A 121 -6.13 -1.28 -16.20
C GLU A 121 -6.48 -1.70 -14.77
N VAL A 122 -6.96 -0.79 -13.92
CA VAL A 122 -7.40 -1.15 -12.55
C VAL A 122 -8.54 -2.15 -12.56
N ALA A 123 -9.35 -2.20 -13.61
CA ALA A 123 -10.47 -3.13 -13.75
C ALA A 123 -10.04 -4.61 -13.76
N GLU A 124 -8.82 -4.91 -14.20
CA GLU A 124 -8.29 -6.28 -14.29
C GLU A 124 -7.51 -6.74 -13.04
N LEU A 125 -7.15 -5.83 -12.15
CA LEU A 125 -6.19 -6.11 -11.07
C LEU A 125 -6.67 -7.19 -10.09
N SER A 126 -7.96 -7.27 -9.80
CA SER A 126 -8.50 -8.31 -8.91
C SER A 126 -8.37 -9.69 -9.54
N ALA A 127 -8.62 -9.82 -10.84
CA ALA A 127 -8.48 -11.06 -11.58
C ALA A 127 -7.00 -11.49 -11.74
N LEU A 128 -6.08 -10.56 -11.65
CA LEU A 128 -4.64 -10.83 -11.73
C LEU A 128 -4.04 -11.15 -10.35
N PHE A 129 -4.35 -10.36 -9.33
CA PHE A 129 -3.72 -10.46 -8.00
C PHE A 129 -4.02 -11.80 -7.30
N ALA A 130 -5.29 -12.20 -7.28
CA ALA A 130 -5.71 -13.34 -6.50
C ALA A 130 -5.08 -14.66 -6.97
N PRO A 131 -5.18 -15.06 -8.26
CA PRO A 131 -4.57 -16.31 -8.71
C PRO A 131 -3.03 -16.26 -8.73
N LEU A 132 -2.42 -15.12 -9.03
CA LEU A 132 -0.96 -14.97 -9.04
C LEU A 132 -0.39 -15.23 -7.64
N SER A 133 -0.86 -14.52 -6.63
CA SER A 133 -0.39 -14.68 -5.26
C SER A 133 -0.73 -16.07 -4.68
N ALA A 134 -1.88 -16.63 -5.02
CA ALA A 134 -2.30 -17.95 -4.58
C ALA A 134 -1.39 -19.05 -5.14
N CYS A 135 -1.03 -19.01 -6.43
CA CYS A 135 -0.10 -19.96 -7.05
C CYS A 135 1.26 -19.92 -6.36
N GLU A 136 1.80 -18.76 -6.09
CA GLU A 136 3.10 -18.60 -5.44
C GLU A 136 3.06 -19.09 -3.98
N LEU A 137 1.98 -18.81 -3.25
CA LEU A 137 1.82 -19.35 -1.89
C LEU A 137 1.75 -20.88 -1.88
N ILE A 138 0.99 -21.49 -2.81
CA ILE A 138 0.95 -22.97 -2.94
C ILE A 138 2.32 -23.54 -3.32
N ALA A 139 3.07 -22.86 -4.17
CA ALA A 139 4.43 -23.28 -4.53
C ALA A 139 5.39 -23.23 -3.32
N VAL A 140 5.20 -22.28 -2.40
CA VAL A 140 5.98 -22.17 -1.14
C VAL A 140 5.57 -23.25 -0.13
N LEU A 141 4.27 -23.42 0.10
CA LEU A 141 3.74 -24.38 1.07
C LEU A 141 3.92 -25.84 0.63
N GLY A 142 3.85 -26.08 -0.67
CA GLY A 142 3.71 -27.40 -1.25
C GLY A 142 2.23 -27.86 -1.26
N ARG A 143 1.77 -28.36 -2.42
CA ARG A 143 0.36 -28.78 -2.62
C ARG A 143 -0.10 -29.80 -1.58
N GLU A 144 0.70 -30.84 -1.36
CA GLU A 144 0.36 -31.94 -0.45
C GLU A 144 0.23 -31.43 0.99
N ARG A 145 1.21 -30.63 1.43
CA ARG A 145 1.21 -30.03 2.78
C ARG A 145 0.03 -29.13 2.97
N PHE A 146 -0.27 -28.25 2.00
CA PHE A 146 -1.43 -27.38 2.08
C PHE A 146 -2.74 -28.17 2.24
N LEU A 147 -2.94 -29.21 1.42
CA LEU A 147 -4.15 -30.06 1.51
C LEU A 147 -4.28 -30.80 2.85
N ALA A 148 -3.15 -31.22 3.44
CA ALA A 148 -3.13 -31.90 4.74
C ALA A 148 -3.34 -30.97 5.94
N GLU A 149 -2.92 -29.71 5.83
CA GLU A 149 -2.79 -28.79 6.98
C GLU A 149 -3.73 -27.56 6.89
N ARG A 150 -4.46 -27.39 5.79
CA ARG A 150 -5.23 -26.15 5.52
C ARG A 150 -6.28 -25.84 6.62
N ASP A 151 -6.80 -26.86 7.28
CA ASP A 151 -7.79 -26.69 8.35
C ASP A 151 -7.18 -26.10 9.65
N LYS A 152 -5.84 -26.02 9.73
CA LYS A 152 -5.10 -25.34 10.79
C LYS A 152 -4.78 -23.88 10.47
N MET A 153 -5.07 -23.45 9.25
CA MET A 153 -4.87 -22.07 8.79
C MET A 153 -6.10 -21.22 9.09
N ASP A 154 -5.89 -19.90 9.11
CA ASP A 154 -7.01 -18.97 9.05
C ASP A 154 -7.87 -19.26 7.82
N PRO A 155 -9.21 -19.40 7.97
CA PRO A 155 -10.09 -19.81 6.87
C PRO A 155 -10.08 -18.85 5.68
N VAL A 156 -9.88 -17.54 5.91
CA VAL A 156 -9.79 -16.53 4.84
C VAL A 156 -8.51 -16.71 4.04
N VAL A 157 -7.40 -16.95 4.73
CA VAL A 157 -6.10 -17.21 4.10
C VAL A 157 -6.11 -18.53 3.33
N ALA A 158 -6.62 -19.60 3.94
CA ALA A 158 -6.75 -20.91 3.31
C ALA A 158 -7.64 -20.88 2.05
N GLY A 159 -8.77 -20.16 2.12
CA GLY A 159 -9.68 -19.99 0.98
C GLY A 159 -9.02 -19.25 -0.20
N ARG A 160 -8.23 -18.22 0.09
CA ARG A 160 -7.45 -17.51 -0.95
C ARG A 160 -6.36 -18.39 -1.55
N ALA A 161 -5.61 -19.11 -0.73
CA ALA A 161 -4.55 -19.99 -1.19
C ALA A 161 -5.08 -21.12 -2.09
N ALA A 162 -6.30 -21.63 -1.82
CA ALA A 162 -6.93 -22.69 -2.59
C ALA A 162 -7.08 -22.36 -4.09
N LEU A 163 -7.21 -21.08 -4.46
CA LEU A 163 -7.23 -20.65 -5.87
C LEU A 163 -5.99 -21.09 -6.64
N GLY A 164 -4.84 -21.19 -5.97
CA GLY A 164 -3.60 -21.65 -6.59
C GLY A 164 -3.62 -23.14 -6.97
N LEU A 165 -4.50 -23.94 -6.39
CA LEU A 165 -4.68 -25.35 -6.75
C LEU A 165 -5.41 -25.55 -8.09
N GLU A 166 -6.23 -24.57 -8.45
CA GLU A 166 -7.12 -24.61 -9.64
C GLU A 166 -6.48 -23.88 -10.83
N THR A 167 -5.47 -23.03 -10.57
CA THR A 167 -4.79 -22.27 -11.61
C THR A 167 -3.76 -23.14 -12.34
N THR A 168 -3.91 -23.25 -13.67
CA THR A 168 -2.98 -24.02 -14.50
C THR A 168 -1.66 -23.28 -14.73
N ALA A 169 -0.58 -24.02 -15.07
CA ALA A 169 0.75 -23.44 -15.30
C ALA A 169 0.75 -22.40 -16.45
N ASP A 170 0.01 -22.67 -17.53
CA ASP A 170 -0.12 -21.74 -18.65
C ASP A 170 -0.87 -20.45 -18.26
N THR A 171 -1.90 -20.57 -17.42
CA THR A 171 -2.60 -19.42 -16.87
C THR A 171 -1.67 -18.59 -16.00
N TYR A 172 -0.94 -19.21 -15.07
CA TYR A 172 0.04 -18.52 -14.21
C TYR A 172 1.11 -17.78 -15.04
N ILE A 173 1.63 -18.40 -16.09
CA ILE A 173 2.63 -17.78 -16.98
C ILE A 173 2.02 -16.54 -17.68
N ARG A 174 0.76 -16.63 -18.17
CA ARG A 174 0.07 -15.48 -18.78
C ARG A 174 -0.14 -14.34 -17.77
N LEU A 175 -0.45 -14.66 -16.51
CA LEU A 175 -0.55 -13.65 -15.44
C LEU A 175 0.79 -12.95 -15.19
N LEU A 176 1.90 -13.67 -15.18
CA LEU A 176 3.24 -13.08 -15.05
C LEU A 176 3.58 -12.17 -16.24
N TRP A 177 3.25 -12.58 -17.45
CA TRP A 177 3.46 -11.72 -18.63
C TRP A 177 2.62 -10.45 -18.54
N ARG A 178 1.34 -10.59 -18.19
CA ARG A 178 0.45 -9.43 -18.04
C ARG A 178 0.93 -8.49 -16.93
N HIS A 179 1.38 -9.02 -15.81
CA HIS A 179 1.97 -8.22 -14.73
C HIS A 179 3.16 -7.37 -15.23
N ARG A 180 4.09 -7.97 -15.99
CA ARG A 180 5.23 -7.25 -16.58
C ARG A 180 4.79 -6.15 -17.54
N ASP A 181 3.77 -6.45 -18.37
CA ASP A 181 3.21 -5.45 -19.29
C ASP A 181 2.56 -4.29 -18.53
N LEU A 182 1.83 -4.56 -17.45
CA LEU A 182 1.25 -3.53 -16.59
C LEU A 182 2.32 -2.62 -15.97
N CYS A 183 3.40 -3.18 -15.42
CA CYS A 183 4.49 -2.37 -14.90
C CYS A 183 5.04 -1.42 -15.97
N ARG A 184 5.30 -1.92 -17.19
CA ARG A 184 5.81 -1.11 -18.31
C ARG A 184 4.79 -0.04 -18.76
N ILE A 185 3.50 -0.36 -18.82
CA ILE A 185 2.45 0.61 -19.18
C ILE A 185 2.39 1.73 -18.14
N MET A 186 2.49 1.37 -16.85
CA MET A 186 2.42 2.36 -15.77
C MET A 186 3.68 3.22 -15.68
N ASP A 187 4.86 2.67 -15.95
CA ASP A 187 6.10 3.47 -16.06
C ASP A 187 5.98 4.54 -17.15
N GLU A 188 5.40 4.20 -18.32
CA GLU A 188 5.15 5.18 -19.38
C GLU A 188 4.12 6.24 -18.94
N ARG A 189 3.06 5.83 -18.23
CA ARG A 189 2.00 6.74 -17.77
C ARG A 189 2.47 7.67 -16.65
N MET A 190 3.52 7.29 -15.94
CA MET A 190 4.16 8.14 -14.90
C MET A 190 5.11 9.20 -15.47
N LYS A 191 5.45 9.15 -16.76
CA LYS A 191 6.37 10.12 -17.36
C LYS A 191 5.84 11.54 -17.24
N GLY A 192 6.70 12.42 -16.73
CA GLY A 192 6.37 13.83 -16.49
C GLY A 192 5.52 14.08 -15.23
N LEU A 193 5.30 13.06 -14.41
CA LEU A 193 4.72 13.17 -13.07
C LEU A 193 5.79 12.88 -12.02
N ASP A 194 5.66 13.51 -10.86
CA ASP A 194 6.54 13.28 -9.72
C ASP A 194 6.07 12.11 -8.86
N GLY A 195 4.78 11.82 -8.88
CA GLY A 195 4.16 10.70 -8.18
C GLY A 195 2.66 10.67 -8.38
N TRP A 196 2.02 9.56 -8.02
CA TRP A 196 0.55 9.47 -7.89
C TRP A 196 0.15 9.65 -6.44
N ILE A 197 -0.99 10.32 -6.22
CA ILE A 197 -1.59 10.52 -4.91
C ILE A 197 -2.99 9.92 -4.86
N THR A 198 -3.28 9.16 -3.80
CA THR A 198 -4.61 8.55 -3.60
C THR A 198 -4.88 8.36 -2.11
N PRO A 199 -6.14 8.18 -1.68
CA PRO A 199 -6.41 7.59 -0.38
C PRO A 199 -5.73 6.22 -0.29
N THR A 200 -5.11 5.89 0.86
CA THR A 200 -4.50 4.56 1.06
C THR A 200 -5.56 3.46 1.15
N ARG A 201 -6.64 3.76 1.83
CA ARG A 201 -7.82 2.91 1.97
C ARG A 201 -9.06 3.72 1.61
N ASN A 202 -10.09 3.04 1.16
CA ASN A 202 -11.38 3.67 0.89
C ASN A 202 -12.28 3.79 2.13
N THR A 203 -11.90 3.14 3.24
CA THR A 203 -12.61 3.18 4.51
C THR A 203 -11.66 3.53 5.64
N VAL A 204 -12.17 4.05 6.74
CA VAL A 204 -11.52 4.03 8.05
C VAL A 204 -11.48 2.61 8.61
N ALA A 205 -10.81 2.39 9.74
CA ALA A 205 -10.82 1.10 10.42
C ALA A 205 -12.26 0.74 10.82
N LEU A 206 -12.69 -0.47 10.43
CA LEU A 206 -14.03 -0.96 10.72
C LEU A 206 -14.06 -1.65 12.10
N PRO A 207 -15.23 -1.78 12.75
CA PRO A 207 -15.37 -2.55 13.98
C PRO A 207 -14.84 -3.97 13.83
N VAL A 208 -14.20 -4.50 14.89
CA VAL A 208 -13.66 -5.87 14.89
C VAL A 208 -14.75 -6.91 14.60
N THR A 209 -15.97 -6.64 15.06
CA THR A 209 -17.16 -7.49 14.80
C THR A 209 -17.47 -7.68 13.33
N ASP A 210 -17.05 -6.77 12.45
CA ASP A 210 -17.24 -6.89 10.99
C ASP A 210 -16.32 -7.96 10.37
N TYR A 211 -15.43 -8.54 11.16
CA TYR A 211 -14.51 -9.61 10.77
C TYR A 211 -14.81 -10.95 11.47
N ASP A 212 -15.87 -11.05 12.28
CA ASP A 212 -16.15 -12.21 13.14
C ASP A 212 -16.49 -13.49 12.36
N THR A 213 -16.83 -13.39 11.08
CA THR A 213 -17.02 -14.55 10.21
C THR A 213 -16.06 -14.53 9.03
N SER A 214 -15.69 -15.72 8.53
CA SER A 214 -14.83 -15.84 7.35
C SER A 214 -15.41 -15.11 6.13
N GLU A 215 -16.72 -15.15 5.93
CA GLU A 215 -17.41 -14.47 4.83
C GLU A 215 -17.33 -12.93 4.99
N ALA A 216 -17.64 -12.43 6.19
CA ALA A 216 -17.51 -11.00 6.49
C ALA A 216 -16.06 -10.54 6.33
N GLY A 217 -15.09 -11.29 6.85
CA GLY A 217 -13.67 -11.00 6.72
C GLY A 217 -13.21 -10.96 5.27
N ILE A 218 -13.64 -11.88 4.40
CA ILE A 218 -13.31 -11.87 2.96
C ILE A 218 -13.90 -10.64 2.28
N LYS A 219 -15.20 -10.35 2.54
CA LYS A 219 -15.89 -9.20 1.96
C LYS A 219 -15.22 -7.88 2.37
N THR A 220 -14.93 -7.72 3.65
CA THR A 220 -14.28 -6.54 4.21
C THR A 220 -12.87 -6.35 3.66
N ALA A 221 -12.06 -7.42 3.66
CA ALA A 221 -10.71 -7.37 3.11
C ALA A 221 -10.68 -7.11 1.59
N SER A 222 -11.71 -7.52 0.85
CA SER A 222 -11.84 -7.21 -0.57
C SER A 222 -12.11 -5.74 -0.80
N LYS A 223 -12.99 -5.13 -0.01
CA LYS A 223 -13.30 -3.70 -0.07
C LYS A 223 -12.10 -2.84 0.35
N THR A 224 -11.50 -3.13 1.47
CA THR A 224 -10.46 -2.30 2.07
C THR A 224 -9.10 -2.37 1.34
N GLY A 225 -8.88 -3.37 0.50
CA GLY A 225 -7.61 -3.57 -0.23
C GLY A 225 -7.55 -2.96 -1.63
N LEU A 226 -8.60 -2.31 -2.10
CA LEU A 226 -8.69 -1.85 -3.49
C LEU A 226 -7.60 -0.85 -3.86
N ASN A 227 -7.32 0.12 -3.02
CA ASN A 227 -6.40 1.21 -3.32
C ASN A 227 -4.92 0.86 -3.15
N THR A 228 -4.57 -0.18 -2.39
CA THR A 228 -3.16 -0.53 -2.16
C THR A 228 -2.61 -1.55 -3.15
N ARG A 229 -3.43 -2.52 -3.60
CA ARG A 229 -3.02 -3.58 -4.55
C ARG A 229 -2.45 -3.05 -5.87
N PRO A 230 -3.00 -1.97 -6.45
CA PRO A 230 -2.44 -1.40 -7.67
C PRO A 230 -0.96 -1.07 -7.55
N GLY A 231 -0.51 -0.49 -6.43
CA GLY A 231 0.90 -0.18 -6.20
C GLY A 231 1.84 -1.41 -6.26
N ASN A 232 1.36 -2.60 -5.84
CA ASN A 232 2.14 -3.84 -5.98
C ASN A 232 2.11 -4.36 -7.42
N LEU A 233 0.93 -4.39 -8.06
CA LEU A 233 0.75 -4.92 -9.40
C LEU A 233 1.34 -4.02 -10.49
N PHE A 234 1.51 -2.74 -10.23
CA PHE A 234 2.20 -1.80 -11.11
C PHE A 234 3.72 -1.72 -10.85
N GLY A 235 4.22 -2.49 -9.87
CA GLY A 235 5.63 -2.49 -9.52
C GLY A 235 6.12 -1.24 -8.80
N PHE A 236 5.22 -0.37 -8.35
CA PHE A 236 5.56 0.90 -7.72
C PHE A 236 6.12 0.73 -6.30
N CYS A 237 7.01 1.62 -5.87
CA CYS A 237 7.20 1.92 -4.46
C CYS A 237 6.11 2.90 -3.99
N GLY A 238 5.85 2.97 -2.68
CA GLY A 238 4.79 3.84 -2.20
C GLY A 238 4.75 3.99 -0.69
N THR A 239 4.16 5.09 -0.24
CA THR A 239 4.00 5.40 1.18
C THR A 239 2.54 5.51 1.56
N SER A 240 2.26 5.41 2.85
CA SER A 240 1.01 5.86 3.46
C SER A 240 1.36 6.84 4.56
N THR A 241 0.90 8.08 4.42
CA THR A 241 1.08 9.16 5.39
C THR A 241 -0.25 9.41 6.10
N PRO A 242 -0.30 9.49 7.44
CA PRO A 242 -1.52 9.79 8.17
C PRO A 242 -1.97 11.24 7.91
N ILE A 243 -3.25 11.42 7.54
CA ILE A 243 -3.85 12.74 7.23
C ILE A 243 -5.13 13.01 8.01
N HIS A 244 -5.48 12.21 8.99
CA HIS A 244 -6.75 12.32 9.74
C HIS A 244 -6.90 13.64 10.50
N ALA A 245 -5.80 14.33 10.84
CA ALA A 245 -5.85 15.69 11.41
C ALA A 245 -6.58 16.71 10.52
N LEU A 246 -6.79 16.40 9.24
CA LEU A 246 -7.54 17.23 8.30
C LEU A 246 -9.08 17.06 8.42
N GLY A 247 -9.57 16.30 9.38
CA GLY A 247 -11.02 16.27 9.63
C GLY A 247 -11.61 14.91 10.03
N SER A 248 -10.86 13.98 10.63
CA SER A 248 -11.41 12.72 11.13
C SER A 248 -10.88 12.38 12.52
N ASP A 249 -11.75 11.83 13.37
CA ASP A 249 -11.38 11.28 14.67
C ASP A 249 -10.71 9.91 14.54
N LEU A 250 -10.95 9.20 13.43
CA LEU A 250 -10.34 7.91 13.13
C LEU A 250 -9.17 8.09 12.15
N PRO A 251 -8.15 7.23 12.21
CA PRO A 251 -7.02 7.30 11.30
C PRO A 251 -7.42 7.20 9.82
N VAL A 252 -6.90 8.12 9.02
CA VAL A 252 -6.98 8.13 7.56
C VAL A 252 -5.58 8.24 6.99
N GLY A 253 -5.23 7.36 6.05
CA GLY A 253 -3.95 7.37 5.34
C GLY A 253 -4.10 7.88 3.92
N PHE A 254 -3.10 8.64 3.46
CA PHE A 254 -2.98 9.11 2.09
C PHE A 254 -1.67 8.58 1.50
N GLN A 255 -1.73 7.93 0.36
CA GLN A 255 -0.55 7.33 -0.24
C GLN A 255 0.02 8.15 -1.38
N VAL A 256 1.33 8.12 -1.47
CA VAL A 256 2.09 8.55 -2.64
C VAL A 256 2.67 7.29 -3.28
N MET A 257 2.61 7.17 -4.59
CA MET A 257 3.18 6.06 -5.36
C MET A 257 4.09 6.60 -6.46
N CYS A 258 5.26 5.99 -6.60
CA CYS A 258 6.24 6.31 -7.63
C CYS A 258 6.72 5.04 -8.34
N PRO A 259 7.30 5.14 -9.55
CA PRO A 259 7.91 4.00 -10.23
C PRO A 259 8.95 3.29 -9.38
N ALA A 260 9.26 2.04 -9.74
CA ALA A 260 10.30 1.24 -9.09
C ALA A 260 11.63 2.00 -9.00
N GLY A 261 12.29 1.93 -7.84
CA GLY A 261 13.58 2.60 -7.59
C GLY A 261 13.49 4.09 -7.24
N ALA A 262 12.27 4.63 -7.07
CA ALA A 262 12.07 6.04 -6.73
C ALA A 262 11.75 6.27 -5.24
N GLU A 263 12.33 5.47 -4.33
CA GLU A 263 12.07 5.55 -2.89
C GLU A 263 12.42 6.92 -2.29
N GLU A 264 13.51 7.53 -2.73
CA GLU A 264 13.90 8.88 -2.25
C GLU A 264 12.84 9.91 -2.64
N ARG A 265 12.31 9.82 -3.87
CA ARG A 265 11.25 10.72 -4.34
C ARG A 265 9.96 10.52 -3.57
N VAL A 266 9.51 9.28 -3.41
CA VAL A 266 8.26 9.00 -2.68
C VAL A 266 8.35 9.42 -1.22
N LEU A 267 9.53 9.27 -0.59
CA LEU A 267 9.80 9.75 0.77
C LEU A 267 9.83 11.27 0.85
N ALA A 268 10.48 11.95 -0.11
CA ALA A 268 10.53 13.40 -0.16
C ALA A 268 9.12 14.01 -0.24
N ILE A 269 8.26 13.46 -1.11
CA ILE A 269 6.86 13.90 -1.24
C ILE A 269 6.07 13.57 0.04
N ALA A 270 6.23 12.38 0.62
CA ALA A 270 5.54 12.00 1.85
C ALA A 270 5.91 12.91 3.04
N ARG A 271 7.16 13.34 3.13
CA ARG A 271 7.59 14.34 4.12
C ARG A 271 6.96 15.71 3.88
N THR A 272 6.75 16.08 2.62
CA THR A 272 6.04 17.31 2.28
C THR A 272 4.56 17.23 2.71
N LEU A 273 3.91 16.07 2.52
CA LEU A 273 2.55 15.85 3.06
C LEU A 273 2.53 15.99 4.58
N GLU A 274 3.52 15.43 5.26
CA GLU A 274 3.64 15.53 6.73
C GLU A 274 3.86 16.97 7.18
N ASP A 275 4.67 17.78 6.48
CA ASP A 275 4.89 19.19 6.79
C ASP A 275 3.57 20.00 6.68
N ILE A 276 2.68 19.62 5.78
CA ILE A 276 1.35 20.26 5.62
C ILE A 276 0.38 19.87 6.76
N VAL A 277 0.34 18.58 7.11
CA VAL A 277 -0.63 18.03 8.06
C VAL A 277 -0.14 18.13 9.51
N GLY A 278 1.16 18.08 9.71
CA GLY A 278 1.82 17.89 10.99
C GLY A 278 1.98 16.42 11.36
N VAL A 279 2.87 16.17 12.33
CA VAL A 279 3.09 14.82 12.87
C VAL A 279 1.95 14.46 13.82
N PRO A 280 1.36 13.25 13.73
CA PRO A 280 0.33 12.81 14.65
C PRO A 280 0.77 12.92 16.11
N THR A 281 -0.13 13.35 16.97
CA THR A 281 0.11 13.42 18.42
C THR A 281 0.42 12.04 18.97
N GLN A 282 1.24 11.98 20.03
CA GLN A 282 1.45 10.71 20.73
C GLN A 282 0.15 10.26 21.39
N PRO A 283 -0.23 8.98 21.27
CA PRO A 283 -1.37 8.47 22.00
C PRO A 283 -1.13 8.57 23.51
N ASP A 284 -2.15 8.93 24.27
CA ASP A 284 -2.11 8.84 25.73
C ASP A 284 -2.13 7.36 26.14
N VAL A 285 -1.01 6.88 26.62
CA VAL A 285 -0.85 5.50 27.08
C VAL A 285 -0.93 5.38 28.61
N SER A 286 -1.28 6.45 29.32
CA SER A 286 -1.32 6.48 30.79
C SER A 286 -2.24 5.41 31.39
N ALA A 287 -3.31 5.05 30.69
CA ALA A 287 -4.25 3.99 31.11
C ALA A 287 -3.65 2.56 31.00
N PHE A 288 -2.50 2.39 30.36
CA PHE A 288 -1.83 1.10 30.13
C PHE A 288 -0.50 0.97 30.88
N LEU A 289 -0.10 2.00 31.60
CA LEU A 289 1.09 2.05 32.44
C LEU A 289 0.70 1.95 33.92
#